data_0659977de317990a4553f2520baa126d
#
_entry.id   0659977de317990a4553f2520baa126d
#
_cell.length_a   1.000
_cell.length_b   1.000
_cell.length_c   1.000
_cell.angle_alpha   90.00
_cell.angle_beta   90.00
_cell.angle_gamma   90.00
#
_symmetry.space_group_name_H-M   'P 1'
#
loop_
_entity.id
_entity.type
_entity.pdbx_description
1 polymer ?
#
loop_
_entity_poly.entity_id
_entity_poly.type
_entity_poly.pdbx_seq_one_letter_code
_entity_poly.pdbx_strand_id
1 'polypeptide(L)'
;MNPENHYTERLSLTEGQLQQVKKQIFRISMLRLALFIAGIAGLYFFFNQTTLLIICICLTFLPLFILVKIHNRFFIRKEWLETQARIIQEELQALSGDYSSFEDGKEYVNPEHPYSFDLDIFGRRSLFQSINRTCTFFGKNRLAKWLQNHLHEKTSIEKRQEMVREISEHTLFREQFRVAGLVHHGQSSDGEKIQAWSQSPAQYLHAGWVKAFIWGVPVINSLLLITSLAGWTSFSWLGLSFGIFLVLSFGIIKRARKPTENS
;
A
#
# COMPACT_ATOMS: atom_id res chain seq x y z
N MET A 1 -0.42 31.55 15.21
CA MET A 1 -0.42 30.25 15.93
C MET A 1 1.03 29.78 16.01
N ASN A 2 1.53 29.40 17.20
CA ASN A 2 2.90 28.89 17.30
C ASN A 2 2.97 27.54 16.56
N PRO A 3 3.89 27.35 15.59
CA PRO A 3 4.00 26.10 14.83
C PRO A 3 4.21 24.87 15.72
N GLU A 4 4.99 25.00 16.77
CA GLU A 4 5.29 23.93 17.72
C GLU A 4 4.02 23.45 18.45
N ASN A 5 3.18 24.36 18.93
CA ASN A 5 1.91 24.02 19.57
C ASN A 5 0.97 23.30 18.57
N HIS A 6 0.94 23.77 17.32
CA HIS A 6 0.15 23.14 16.27
C HIS A 6 0.54 21.69 16.04
N TYR A 7 1.83 21.41 15.86
CA TYR A 7 2.31 20.04 15.62
C TYR A 7 2.17 19.16 16.86
N THR A 8 2.39 19.69 18.06
CA THR A 8 2.22 18.94 19.31
C THR A 8 0.75 18.50 19.52
N GLU A 9 -0.21 19.39 19.29
CA GLU A 9 -1.63 19.08 19.36
C GLU A 9 -2.00 18.03 18.30
N ARG A 10 -1.55 18.22 17.06
CA ARG A 10 -1.77 17.26 15.96
C ARG A 10 -1.20 15.88 16.27
N LEU A 11 -0.01 15.82 16.86
CA LEU A 11 0.61 14.56 17.26
C LEU A 11 -0.23 13.83 18.30
N SER A 12 -0.64 14.50 19.36
CA SER A 12 -1.47 13.91 20.43
C SER A 12 -2.79 13.35 19.90
N LEU A 13 -3.46 14.08 19.00
CA LEU A 13 -4.69 13.63 18.34
C LEU A 13 -4.45 12.38 17.46
N THR A 14 -3.38 12.39 16.69
CA THR A 14 -3.02 11.27 15.80
C THR A 14 -2.64 10.02 16.60
N GLU A 15 -1.87 10.16 17.66
CA GLU A 15 -1.51 9.05 18.55
C GLU A 15 -2.73 8.47 19.27
N GLY A 16 -3.67 9.33 19.71
CA GLY A 16 -4.94 8.90 20.28
C GLY A 16 -5.76 8.05 19.32
N GLN A 17 -5.87 8.49 18.04
CA GLN A 17 -6.53 7.72 16.98
C GLN A 17 -5.80 6.40 16.69
N LEU A 18 -4.47 6.42 16.65
CA LEU A 18 -3.65 5.24 16.44
C LEU A 18 -3.86 4.19 17.54
N GLN A 19 -3.90 4.61 18.80
CA GLN A 19 -4.19 3.71 19.91
C GLN A 19 -5.58 3.09 19.81
N GLN A 20 -6.60 3.86 19.40
CA GLN A 20 -7.94 3.32 19.17
C GLN A 20 -7.95 2.26 18.07
N VAL A 21 -7.29 2.53 16.94
CA VAL A 21 -7.17 1.57 15.83
C VAL A 21 -6.42 0.31 16.26
N LYS A 22 -5.32 0.44 17.01
CA LYS A 22 -4.58 -0.72 17.58
C LYS A 22 -5.46 -1.58 18.48
N LYS A 23 -6.28 -0.97 19.34
CA LYS A 23 -7.27 -1.69 20.18
C LYS A 23 -8.32 -2.42 19.34
N GLN A 24 -8.82 -1.80 18.26
CA GLN A 24 -9.79 -2.43 17.34
C GLN A 24 -9.17 -3.63 16.61
N ILE A 25 -7.94 -3.49 16.11
CA ILE A 25 -7.20 -4.60 15.48
C ILE A 25 -7.07 -5.78 16.47
N PHE A 26 -6.69 -5.51 17.71
CA PHE A 26 -6.56 -6.54 18.73
C PHE A 26 -7.89 -7.25 19.01
N ARG A 27 -9.00 -6.50 19.16
CA ARG A 27 -10.36 -7.07 19.36
C ARG A 27 -10.77 -7.96 18.20
N ILE A 28 -10.55 -7.53 16.96
CA ILE A 28 -10.87 -8.31 15.75
C ILE A 28 -10.03 -9.57 15.69
N SER A 29 -8.73 -9.50 16.05
CA SER A 29 -7.84 -10.66 16.09
C SER A 29 -8.29 -11.69 17.14
N MET A 30 -8.70 -11.23 18.32
CA MET A 30 -9.26 -12.10 19.37
C MET A 30 -10.58 -12.74 18.94
N LEU A 31 -11.46 -11.98 18.29
CA LEU A 31 -12.72 -12.51 17.76
C LEU A 31 -12.47 -13.58 16.68
N ARG A 32 -11.50 -13.37 15.78
CA ARG A 32 -11.11 -14.36 14.78
C ARG A 32 -10.59 -15.64 15.42
N LEU A 33 -9.74 -15.51 16.43
CA LEU A 33 -9.20 -16.65 17.17
C LEU A 33 -10.33 -17.45 17.87
N ALA A 34 -11.26 -16.76 18.52
CA ALA A 34 -12.40 -17.39 19.18
C ALA A 34 -13.30 -18.14 18.17
N LEU A 35 -13.61 -17.51 17.02
CA LEU A 35 -14.38 -18.14 15.95
C LEU A 35 -13.66 -19.35 15.36
N PHE A 36 -12.34 -19.28 15.20
CA PHE A 36 -11.55 -20.41 14.71
C PHE A 36 -11.58 -21.61 15.68
N ILE A 37 -11.39 -21.35 16.97
CA ILE A 37 -11.47 -22.39 18.03
C ILE A 37 -12.89 -22.97 18.08
N ALA A 38 -13.92 -22.13 18.05
CA ALA A 38 -15.32 -22.59 18.02
C ALA A 38 -15.62 -23.43 16.76
N GLY A 39 -15.04 -23.06 15.61
CA GLY A 39 -15.16 -23.85 14.39
C GLY A 39 -14.55 -25.25 14.51
N ILE A 40 -13.33 -25.34 15.07
CA ILE A 40 -12.67 -26.65 15.32
C ILE A 40 -13.51 -27.50 16.29
N ALA A 41 -13.98 -26.92 17.38
CA ALA A 41 -14.86 -27.62 18.32
C ALA A 41 -16.14 -28.11 17.64
N GLY A 42 -16.80 -27.26 16.82
CA GLY A 42 -17.98 -27.64 16.06
C GLY A 42 -17.72 -28.78 15.08
N LEU A 43 -16.58 -28.76 14.37
CA LEU A 43 -16.18 -29.87 13.49
C LEU A 43 -16.03 -31.20 14.26
N TYR A 44 -15.45 -31.14 15.44
CA TYR A 44 -15.27 -32.31 16.29
C TYR A 44 -16.60 -32.87 16.79
N PHE A 45 -17.52 -32.03 17.27
CA PHE A 45 -18.82 -32.48 17.80
C PHE A 45 -19.80 -32.96 16.73
N PHE A 46 -19.77 -32.34 15.54
CA PHE A 46 -20.72 -32.64 14.48
C PHE A 46 -20.15 -33.55 13.36
N PHE A 47 -19.01 -34.18 13.60
CA PHE A 47 -18.33 -35.02 12.60
C PHE A 47 -19.22 -36.11 11.99
N ASN A 48 -20.14 -36.71 12.77
CA ASN A 48 -21.03 -37.79 12.32
C ASN A 48 -22.35 -37.28 11.69
N GLN A 49 -22.59 -35.97 11.63
CA GLN A 49 -23.85 -35.41 11.12
C GLN A 49 -23.55 -34.44 9.97
N THR A 50 -23.59 -34.94 8.74
CA THR A 50 -23.19 -34.22 7.53
C THR A 50 -23.87 -32.86 7.38
N THR A 51 -25.19 -32.78 7.66
CA THR A 51 -25.94 -31.50 7.54
C THR A 51 -25.48 -30.48 8.54
N LEU A 52 -25.31 -30.85 9.82
CA LEU A 52 -24.84 -29.93 10.87
C LEU A 52 -23.38 -29.51 10.65
N LEU A 53 -22.54 -30.40 10.13
CA LEU A 53 -21.17 -30.13 9.75
C LEU A 53 -21.08 -29.06 8.66
N ILE A 54 -21.88 -29.15 7.60
CA ILE A 54 -21.94 -28.16 6.53
C ILE A 54 -22.37 -26.79 7.09
N ILE A 55 -23.41 -26.76 7.92
CA ILE A 55 -23.89 -25.55 8.58
C ILE A 55 -22.78 -24.92 9.44
N CYS A 56 -22.08 -25.72 10.24
CA CYS A 56 -20.98 -25.28 11.08
C CYS A 56 -19.84 -24.68 10.26
N ILE A 57 -19.46 -25.31 9.15
CA ILE A 57 -18.45 -24.79 8.22
C ILE A 57 -18.89 -23.43 7.68
N CYS A 58 -20.10 -23.31 7.12
CA CYS A 58 -20.60 -22.07 6.58
C CYS A 58 -20.67 -20.95 7.63
N LEU A 59 -21.15 -21.27 8.84
CA LEU A 59 -21.28 -20.33 9.95
C LEU A 59 -19.91 -19.86 10.48
N THR A 60 -18.85 -20.66 10.32
CA THR A 60 -17.49 -20.31 10.75
C THR A 60 -16.75 -19.56 9.64
N PHE A 61 -16.74 -20.05 8.41
CA PHE A 61 -15.93 -19.50 7.33
C PHE A 61 -16.45 -18.14 6.82
N LEU A 62 -17.78 -17.95 6.75
CA LEU A 62 -18.34 -16.69 6.24
C LEU A 62 -17.98 -15.49 7.13
N PRO A 63 -18.17 -15.53 8.47
CA PRO A 63 -17.72 -14.44 9.34
C PRO A 63 -16.21 -14.25 9.34
N LEU A 64 -15.42 -15.35 9.30
CA LEU A 64 -13.96 -15.25 9.21
C LEU A 64 -13.52 -14.46 7.99
N PHE A 65 -14.12 -14.70 6.81
CA PHE A 65 -13.80 -13.97 5.60
C PHE A 65 -14.14 -12.48 5.70
N ILE A 66 -15.29 -12.14 6.31
CA ILE A 66 -15.68 -10.76 6.55
C ILE A 66 -14.70 -10.08 7.52
N LEU A 67 -14.33 -10.77 8.61
CA LEU A 67 -13.38 -10.25 9.60
C LEU A 67 -11.97 -10.03 9.00
N VAL A 68 -11.54 -10.85 8.05
CA VAL A 68 -10.28 -10.65 7.32
C VAL A 68 -10.32 -9.34 6.53
N LYS A 69 -11.42 -9.05 5.81
CA LYS A 69 -11.55 -7.79 5.06
C LYS A 69 -11.57 -6.57 5.98
N ILE A 70 -12.28 -6.67 7.11
CA ILE A 70 -12.36 -5.58 8.10
C ILE A 70 -10.97 -5.36 8.73
N HIS A 71 -10.29 -6.42 9.12
CA HIS A 71 -8.94 -6.38 9.69
C HIS A 71 -7.95 -5.66 8.75
N ASN A 72 -7.98 -6.00 7.45
CA ASN A 72 -7.12 -5.37 6.46
C ASN A 72 -7.36 -3.86 6.33
N ARG A 73 -8.62 -3.41 6.39
CA ARG A 73 -8.94 -1.97 6.40
C ARG A 73 -8.34 -1.24 7.61
N PHE A 74 -8.40 -1.86 8.80
CA PHE A 74 -7.78 -1.29 9.99
C PHE A 74 -6.26 -1.28 9.93
N PHE A 75 -5.64 -2.27 9.28
CA PHE A 75 -4.19 -2.27 9.05
C PHE A 75 -3.75 -1.12 8.14
N ILE A 76 -4.45 -0.89 7.03
CA ILE A 76 -4.19 0.27 6.14
C ILE A 76 -4.36 1.58 6.92
N ARG A 77 -5.41 1.68 7.75
CA ARG A 77 -5.62 2.88 8.58
C ARG A 77 -4.54 3.07 9.63
N LYS A 78 -4.06 1.97 10.24
CA LYS A 78 -2.94 1.99 11.18
C LYS A 78 -1.68 2.51 10.50
N GLU A 79 -1.31 1.96 9.35
CA GLU A 79 -0.12 2.38 8.57
C GLU A 79 -0.18 3.86 8.21
N TRP A 80 -1.35 4.34 7.80
CA TRP A 80 -1.58 5.76 7.53
C TRP A 80 -1.30 6.63 8.76
N LEU A 81 -1.88 6.27 9.92
CA LEU A 81 -1.71 7.03 11.16
C LEU A 81 -0.27 6.95 11.71
N GLU A 82 0.40 5.81 11.58
CA GLU A 82 1.81 5.66 11.97
C GLU A 82 2.72 6.55 11.10
N THR A 83 2.46 6.58 9.79
CA THR A 83 3.20 7.47 8.87
C THR A 83 2.91 8.93 9.17
N GLN A 84 1.66 9.30 9.45
CA GLN A 84 1.27 10.65 9.83
C GLN A 84 1.95 11.10 11.13
N ALA A 85 1.94 10.27 12.17
CA ALA A 85 2.60 10.57 13.44
C ALA A 85 4.11 10.77 13.24
N ARG A 86 4.76 9.92 12.44
CA ARG A 86 6.17 10.05 12.10
C ARG A 86 6.47 11.38 11.39
N ILE A 87 5.67 11.77 10.40
CA ILE A 87 5.82 13.06 9.69
C ILE A 87 5.74 14.24 10.67
N ILE A 88 4.77 14.21 11.59
CA ILE A 88 4.59 15.27 12.58
C ILE A 88 5.80 15.34 13.54
N GLN A 89 6.33 14.19 13.98
CA GLN A 89 7.53 14.11 14.81
C GLN A 89 8.76 14.65 14.07
N GLU A 90 8.94 14.32 12.79
CA GLU A 90 10.02 14.86 11.95
C GLU A 90 9.94 16.39 11.83
N GLU A 91 8.72 16.97 11.70
CA GLU A 91 8.54 18.42 11.65
C GLU A 91 8.82 19.09 13.01
N LEU A 92 8.47 18.45 14.13
CA LEU A 92 8.83 18.94 15.47
C LEU A 92 10.34 18.94 15.68
N GLN A 93 11.05 17.90 15.21
CA GLN A 93 12.52 17.87 15.24
C GLN A 93 13.11 18.97 14.36
N ALA A 94 12.54 19.18 13.17
CA ALA A 94 12.98 20.24 12.27
C ALA A 94 12.82 21.65 12.87
N LEU A 95 11.77 21.90 13.65
CA LEU A 95 11.57 23.16 14.36
C LEU A 95 12.64 23.41 15.42
N SER A 96 13.25 22.37 16.00
CA SER A 96 14.41 22.47 16.89
C SER A 96 15.76 22.61 16.16
N GLY A 97 15.76 22.61 14.81
CA GLY A 97 16.95 22.72 13.98
C GLY A 97 17.60 21.36 13.63
N ASP A 98 16.96 20.24 13.99
CA ASP A 98 17.44 18.91 13.60
C ASP A 98 16.72 18.42 12.34
N TYR A 99 17.45 18.44 11.22
CA TYR A 99 16.98 17.99 9.91
C TYR A 99 17.49 16.59 9.55
N SER A 100 18.10 15.87 10.48
CA SER A 100 18.77 14.58 10.20
C SER A 100 17.83 13.47 9.72
N SER A 101 16.53 13.59 10.00
CA SER A 101 15.49 12.67 9.52
C SER A 101 15.17 12.80 8.03
N PHE A 102 15.57 13.91 7.39
CA PHE A 102 15.33 14.13 5.96
C PHE A 102 16.52 13.71 5.11
N GLU A 103 16.23 13.24 3.89
CA GLU A 103 17.28 12.89 2.92
C GLU A 103 18.12 14.13 2.57
N ASP A 104 19.45 13.97 2.60
CA ASP A 104 20.41 15.05 2.43
C ASP A 104 20.74 15.38 0.97
N GLY A 105 20.33 14.54 0.00
CA GLY A 105 20.57 14.78 -1.41
C GLY A 105 22.04 14.67 -1.82
N LYS A 106 22.87 13.92 -1.09
CA LYS A 106 24.30 13.73 -1.40
C LYS A 106 24.55 13.23 -2.82
N GLU A 107 23.60 12.50 -3.43
CA GLU A 107 23.65 12.05 -4.80
C GLU A 107 23.65 13.16 -5.85
N TYR A 108 23.27 14.38 -5.45
CA TYR A 108 23.24 15.58 -6.30
C TYR A 108 24.47 16.48 -6.12
N VAL A 109 25.40 16.12 -5.25
CA VAL A 109 26.64 16.87 -5.05
C VAL A 109 27.47 16.81 -6.32
N ASN A 110 27.78 17.97 -6.90
CA ASN A 110 28.61 18.10 -8.09
C ASN A 110 29.62 19.25 -7.88
N PRO A 111 30.94 18.92 -7.70
CA PRO A 111 31.97 19.93 -7.52
C PRO A 111 32.17 20.88 -8.71
N GLU A 112 31.78 20.44 -9.92
CA GLU A 112 31.91 21.23 -11.15
C GLU A 112 30.75 22.20 -11.36
N HIS A 113 29.72 22.13 -10.51
CA HIS A 113 28.56 23.00 -10.63
C HIS A 113 28.87 24.43 -10.20
N PRO A 114 28.43 25.49 -10.92
CA PRO A 114 28.85 26.88 -10.71
C PRO A 114 28.69 27.43 -9.31
N TYR A 115 27.74 26.89 -8.50
CA TYR A 115 27.50 27.41 -7.15
C TYR A 115 27.01 26.37 -6.12
N SER A 116 26.47 25.23 -6.57
CA SER A 116 25.77 24.31 -5.64
C SER A 116 26.73 23.64 -4.65
N PHE A 117 27.99 23.43 -5.04
CA PHE A 117 29.02 22.90 -4.17
C PHE A 117 29.51 23.94 -3.18
N ASP A 118 29.84 25.15 -3.63
CA ASP A 118 30.39 26.23 -2.79
C ASP A 118 29.38 26.75 -1.75
N LEU A 119 28.07 26.63 -2.05
CA LEU A 119 27.00 27.07 -1.17
C LEU A 119 26.42 25.94 -0.31
N ASP A 120 27.01 24.73 -0.29
CA ASP A 120 26.55 23.59 0.45
C ASP A 120 25.03 23.29 0.22
N ILE A 121 24.59 23.40 -1.04
CA ILE A 121 23.17 23.19 -1.39
C ILE A 121 22.73 21.75 -1.11
N PHE A 122 23.60 20.77 -1.29
CA PHE A 122 23.35 19.34 -1.11
C PHE A 122 24.31 18.74 -0.09
N GLY A 123 23.88 17.65 0.55
CA GLY A 123 24.64 16.95 1.54
C GLY A 123 24.12 17.17 2.96
N ARG A 124 24.84 16.67 3.93
CA ARG A 124 24.47 16.75 5.35
C ARG A 124 24.40 18.19 5.85
N ARG A 125 23.33 18.57 6.54
CA ARG A 125 23.03 19.93 7.06
C ARG A 125 22.91 21.00 5.97
N SER A 126 22.64 20.59 4.74
CA SER A 126 22.50 21.46 3.57
C SER A 126 21.14 22.16 3.51
N LEU A 127 21.02 23.13 2.59
CA LEU A 127 19.74 23.76 2.27
C LEU A 127 18.74 22.71 1.78
N PHE A 128 19.17 21.80 0.89
CA PHE A 128 18.30 20.73 0.39
C PHE A 128 17.72 19.92 1.54
N GLN A 129 18.52 19.43 2.47
CA GLN A 129 18.08 18.64 3.61
C GLN A 129 17.06 19.40 4.47
N SER A 130 17.27 20.70 4.70
CA SER A 130 16.39 21.51 5.54
C SER A 130 15.01 21.72 4.95
N ILE A 131 14.87 21.77 3.61
CA ILE A 131 13.59 22.00 2.91
C ILE A 131 12.99 20.76 2.28
N ASN A 132 13.74 19.65 2.20
CA ASN A 132 13.28 18.44 1.53
C ASN A 132 12.12 17.77 2.30
N ARG A 133 10.92 17.91 1.75
CA ARG A 133 9.70 17.23 2.21
C ARG A 133 9.10 16.35 1.12
N THR A 134 9.93 16.00 0.12
CA THR A 134 9.48 15.18 -1.00
C THR A 134 9.23 13.74 -0.55
N CYS A 135 8.21 13.12 -1.11
CA CYS A 135 7.80 11.75 -0.80
C CYS A 135 7.93 10.80 -2.00
N THR A 136 8.44 11.31 -3.13
CA THR A 136 8.61 10.53 -4.35
C THR A 136 9.96 10.81 -4.99
N PHE A 137 10.51 9.82 -5.70
CA PHE A 137 11.74 9.97 -6.46
C PHE A 137 11.68 11.14 -7.47
N PHE A 138 10.56 11.27 -8.19
CA PHE A 138 10.39 12.36 -9.16
C PHE A 138 10.31 13.74 -8.48
N GLY A 139 9.65 13.82 -7.33
CA GLY A 139 9.59 15.06 -6.53
C GLY A 139 10.95 15.46 -6.02
N LYS A 140 11.75 14.52 -5.50
CA LYS A 140 13.11 14.74 -5.04
C LYS A 140 14.00 15.26 -6.17
N ASN A 141 14.00 14.60 -7.31
CA ASN A 141 14.76 15.03 -8.48
C ASN A 141 14.32 16.42 -8.99
N ARG A 142 13.03 16.73 -8.94
CA ARG A 142 12.52 18.03 -9.33
C ARG A 142 13.00 19.12 -8.39
N LEU A 143 12.97 18.88 -7.08
CA LEU A 143 13.48 19.82 -6.07
C LEU A 143 14.98 20.08 -6.27
N ALA A 144 15.77 19.01 -6.46
CA ALA A 144 17.20 19.15 -6.73
C ALA A 144 17.47 19.99 -7.99
N LYS A 145 16.75 19.70 -9.11
CA LYS A 145 16.85 20.49 -10.33
C LYS A 145 16.47 21.97 -10.13
N TRP A 146 15.50 22.27 -9.30
CA TRP A 146 15.13 23.65 -9.01
C TRP A 146 16.19 24.42 -8.22
N LEU A 147 16.94 23.73 -7.37
CA LEU A 147 18.05 24.31 -6.63
C LEU A 147 19.32 24.45 -7.46
N GLN A 148 19.52 23.56 -8.45
CA GLN A 148 20.65 23.64 -9.38
C GLN A 148 20.41 24.64 -10.51
N ASN A 149 19.16 24.83 -10.96
CA ASN A 149 18.83 25.65 -12.11
C ASN A 149 17.85 26.75 -11.69
N HIS A 150 18.36 27.96 -11.50
CA HIS A 150 17.52 29.10 -11.15
C HIS A 150 16.73 29.63 -12.36
N LEU A 151 15.59 30.25 -12.08
CA LEU A 151 14.79 30.89 -13.10
C LEU A 151 15.34 32.29 -13.42
N HIS A 152 15.35 32.66 -14.70
CA HIS A 152 15.83 33.96 -15.16
C HIS A 152 14.68 34.94 -15.43
N GLU A 153 13.49 34.44 -15.79
CA GLU A 153 12.35 35.27 -16.14
C GLU A 153 11.55 35.68 -14.92
N LYS A 154 11.30 36.97 -14.77
CA LYS A 154 10.54 37.57 -13.66
C LYS A 154 9.15 36.94 -13.54
N THR A 155 8.42 36.80 -14.67
CA THR A 155 7.08 36.21 -14.69
C THR A 155 7.04 34.77 -14.19
N SER A 156 8.05 33.98 -14.53
CA SER A 156 8.18 32.59 -14.08
C SER A 156 8.51 32.50 -12.59
N ILE A 157 9.31 33.45 -12.08
CA ILE A 157 9.64 33.54 -10.65
C ILE A 157 8.39 33.90 -9.85
N GLU A 158 7.67 34.97 -10.25
CA GLU A 158 6.46 35.44 -9.56
C GLU A 158 5.38 34.36 -9.54
N LYS A 159 5.15 33.67 -10.66
CA LYS A 159 4.21 32.56 -10.74
C LYS A 159 4.58 31.42 -9.78
N ARG A 160 5.87 31.08 -9.67
CA ARG A 160 6.33 30.06 -8.72
C ARG A 160 6.14 30.51 -7.28
N GLN A 161 6.41 31.75 -6.95
CA GLN A 161 6.18 32.31 -5.62
C GLN A 161 4.70 32.28 -5.23
N GLU A 162 3.81 32.62 -6.17
CA GLU A 162 2.36 32.55 -5.98
C GLU A 162 1.90 31.12 -5.67
N MET A 163 2.32 30.12 -6.48
CA MET A 163 2.02 28.72 -6.25
C MET A 163 2.54 28.23 -4.86
N VAL A 164 3.75 28.63 -4.48
CA VAL A 164 4.30 28.26 -3.16
C VAL A 164 3.48 28.89 -2.04
N ARG A 165 3.06 30.15 -2.18
CA ARG A 165 2.22 30.83 -1.19
C ARG A 165 0.86 30.13 -1.04
N GLU A 166 0.19 29.84 -2.14
CA GLU A 166 -1.08 29.12 -2.14
C GLU A 166 -0.98 27.77 -1.42
N ILE A 167 -0.01 26.94 -1.79
CA ILE A 167 0.16 25.62 -1.16
C ILE A 167 0.60 25.75 0.31
N SER A 168 1.32 26.83 0.69
CA SER A 168 1.79 27.04 2.05
C SER A 168 0.65 27.19 3.05
N GLU A 169 -0.48 27.73 2.63
CA GLU A 169 -1.67 27.93 3.46
C GLU A 169 -2.45 26.64 3.71
N HIS A 170 -2.29 25.63 2.83
CA HIS A 170 -3.01 24.36 2.90
C HIS A 170 -2.24 23.28 3.69
N THR A 171 -2.02 23.50 4.99
CA THR A 171 -1.20 22.63 5.85
C THR A 171 -1.72 21.19 5.91
N LEU A 172 -3.05 20.99 6.05
CA LEU A 172 -3.66 19.64 6.07
C LEU A 172 -3.48 18.90 4.74
N PHE A 173 -3.63 19.60 3.62
CA PHE A 173 -3.42 19.02 2.29
C PHE A 173 -1.97 18.54 2.14
N ARG A 174 -1.00 19.38 2.50
CA ARG A 174 0.43 19.02 2.42
C ARG A 174 0.77 17.80 3.28
N GLU A 175 0.25 17.76 4.52
CA GLU A 175 0.44 16.63 5.43
C GLU A 175 -0.15 15.34 4.82
N GLN A 176 -1.42 15.37 4.38
CA GLN A 176 -2.09 14.21 3.79
C GLN A 176 -1.43 13.74 2.49
N PHE A 177 -1.01 14.68 1.64
CA PHE A 177 -0.29 14.38 0.41
C PHE A 177 1.04 13.68 0.70
N ARG A 178 1.80 14.15 1.70
CA ARG A 178 3.05 13.52 2.11
C ARG A 178 2.81 12.14 2.70
N VAL A 179 1.78 11.97 3.54
CA VAL A 179 1.39 10.64 4.08
C VAL A 179 1.06 9.69 2.94
N ALA A 180 0.22 10.11 1.98
CA ALA A 180 -0.15 9.28 0.84
C ALA A 180 1.07 8.87 0.00
N GLY A 181 2.00 9.79 -0.25
CA GLY A 181 3.23 9.51 -0.98
C GLY A 181 4.16 8.54 -0.27
N LEU A 182 4.26 8.61 1.07
CA LEU A 182 5.12 7.73 1.85
C LEU A 182 4.50 6.34 2.10
N VAL A 183 3.18 6.24 2.24
CA VAL A 183 2.47 4.95 2.35
C VAL A 183 2.53 4.18 1.02
N HIS A 184 2.46 4.89 -0.11
CA HIS A 184 2.53 4.29 -1.45
C HIS A 184 3.90 4.54 -2.09
N HIS A 185 4.95 4.34 -1.33
CA HIS A 185 6.31 4.63 -1.75
C HIS A 185 6.69 3.87 -3.03
N GLY A 186 6.79 4.60 -4.15
CA GLY A 186 7.25 4.08 -5.43
C GLY A 186 8.80 4.09 -5.50
N GLN A 187 9.37 3.07 -6.13
CA GLN A 187 10.82 3.00 -6.38
C GLN A 187 11.21 3.82 -7.62
N SER A 188 12.50 4.18 -7.72
CA SER A 188 13.05 4.88 -8.89
C SER A 188 12.82 4.14 -10.21
N SER A 189 12.81 2.81 -10.17
CA SER A 189 12.56 1.92 -11.31
C SER A 189 11.10 1.83 -11.74
N ASP A 190 10.15 2.33 -10.92
CA ASP A 190 8.73 2.16 -11.22
C ASP A 190 8.29 2.95 -12.46
N GLY A 191 8.91 4.09 -12.72
CA GLY A 191 8.66 4.87 -13.94
C GLY A 191 9.02 4.09 -15.20
N GLU A 192 10.18 3.46 -15.23
CA GLU A 192 10.64 2.64 -16.36
C GLU A 192 9.81 1.36 -16.48
N LYS A 193 9.46 0.72 -15.36
CA LYS A 193 8.59 -0.45 -15.33
C LYS A 193 7.18 -0.13 -15.85
N ILE A 194 6.60 1.00 -15.45
CA ILE A 194 5.29 1.45 -15.93
C ILE A 194 5.35 1.73 -17.43
N GLN A 195 6.41 2.38 -17.91
CA GLN A 195 6.59 2.64 -19.33
C GLN A 195 6.77 1.34 -20.12
N ALA A 196 7.61 0.43 -19.65
CA ALA A 196 7.79 -0.89 -20.26
C ALA A 196 6.48 -1.69 -20.24
N TRP A 197 5.73 -1.65 -19.13
CA TRP A 197 4.43 -2.29 -19.03
C TRP A 197 3.40 -1.68 -19.99
N SER A 198 3.35 -0.36 -20.14
CA SER A 198 2.41 0.31 -21.04
C SER A 198 2.66 0.00 -22.52
N GLN A 199 3.92 -0.32 -22.87
CA GLN A 199 4.34 -0.70 -24.21
C GLN A 199 4.24 -2.22 -24.46
N SER A 200 4.09 -3.02 -23.37
CA SER A 200 3.97 -4.45 -23.49
C SER A 200 2.60 -4.83 -24.08
N PRO A 201 2.55 -5.73 -25.09
CA PRO A 201 1.28 -6.18 -25.65
C PRO A 201 0.48 -6.91 -24.58
N ALA A 202 -0.83 -6.65 -24.52
CA ALA A 202 -1.75 -7.31 -23.58
C ALA A 202 -1.92 -8.80 -23.94
N GLN A 203 -0.93 -9.61 -23.60
CA GLN A 203 -0.81 -11.01 -24.01
C GLN A 203 -1.95 -11.93 -23.52
N TYR A 204 -2.63 -11.54 -22.42
CA TYR A 204 -3.59 -12.43 -21.75
C TYR A 204 -5.04 -11.93 -21.78
N LEU A 205 -5.29 -10.60 -21.94
CA LEU A 205 -6.64 -10.02 -21.88
C LEU A 205 -7.53 -10.44 -23.05
N HIS A 206 -6.95 -10.84 -24.19
CA HIS A 206 -7.68 -11.27 -25.39
C HIS A 206 -7.63 -12.76 -25.67
N ALA A 207 -6.92 -13.54 -24.86
CA ALA A 207 -6.88 -14.98 -25.03
C ALA A 207 -8.22 -15.62 -24.65
N GLY A 208 -8.99 -16.05 -25.65
CA GLY A 208 -10.31 -16.67 -25.47
C GLY A 208 -10.31 -17.85 -24.50
N TRP A 209 -9.20 -18.61 -24.46
CA TRP A 209 -9.02 -19.72 -23.52
C TRP A 209 -8.96 -19.28 -22.04
N VAL A 210 -8.41 -18.09 -21.74
CA VAL A 210 -8.40 -17.56 -20.37
C VAL A 210 -9.81 -17.20 -19.90
N LYS A 211 -10.62 -16.61 -20.79
CA LYS A 211 -12.04 -16.35 -20.50
C LYS A 211 -12.82 -17.64 -20.30
N ALA A 212 -12.60 -18.64 -21.19
CA ALA A 212 -13.21 -19.96 -21.05
C ALA A 212 -12.81 -20.65 -19.72
N PHE A 213 -11.56 -20.50 -19.29
CA PHE A 213 -11.08 -21.05 -18.03
C PHE A 213 -11.70 -20.34 -16.82
N ILE A 214 -11.78 -19.01 -16.81
CA ILE A 214 -12.34 -18.22 -15.70
C ILE A 214 -13.83 -18.55 -15.49
N TRP A 215 -14.61 -18.74 -16.56
CA TRP A 215 -16.04 -19.06 -16.47
C TRP A 215 -16.33 -20.55 -16.41
N GLY A 216 -15.57 -21.36 -17.14
CA GLY A 216 -15.79 -22.81 -17.23
C GLY A 216 -15.51 -23.54 -15.92
N VAL A 217 -14.44 -23.19 -15.23
CA VAL A 217 -14.07 -23.89 -13.98
C VAL A 217 -15.10 -23.74 -12.86
N PRO A 218 -15.61 -22.54 -12.53
CA PRO A 218 -16.68 -22.42 -11.53
C PRO A 218 -17.95 -23.18 -11.92
N VAL A 219 -18.32 -23.18 -13.21
CA VAL A 219 -19.49 -23.92 -13.68
C VAL A 219 -19.31 -25.42 -13.52
N ILE A 220 -18.16 -25.98 -13.94
CA ILE A 220 -17.85 -27.40 -13.79
C ILE A 220 -17.85 -27.82 -12.31
N ASN A 221 -17.17 -27.04 -11.44
CA ASN A 221 -17.13 -27.35 -10.01
C ASN A 221 -18.52 -27.25 -9.36
N SER A 222 -19.35 -26.28 -9.77
CA SER A 222 -20.73 -26.16 -9.29
C SER A 222 -21.59 -27.35 -9.71
N LEU A 223 -21.46 -27.81 -10.94
CA LEU A 223 -22.14 -29.00 -11.44
C LEU A 223 -21.68 -30.26 -10.69
N LEU A 224 -20.38 -30.46 -10.51
CA LEU A 224 -19.82 -31.56 -9.71
C LEU A 224 -20.29 -31.53 -8.27
N LEU A 225 -20.41 -30.35 -7.66
CA LEU A 225 -20.95 -30.19 -6.32
C LEU A 225 -22.42 -30.62 -6.25
N ILE A 226 -23.27 -30.18 -7.19
CA ILE A 226 -24.69 -30.52 -7.25
C ILE A 226 -24.87 -32.02 -7.45
N THR A 227 -24.14 -32.64 -8.39
CA THR A 227 -24.23 -34.06 -8.65
C THR A 227 -23.70 -34.94 -7.50
N SER A 228 -22.68 -34.45 -6.77
CA SER A 228 -22.18 -35.13 -5.57
C SER A 228 -23.15 -35.01 -4.39
N LEU A 229 -23.83 -33.87 -4.22
CA LEU A 229 -24.90 -33.73 -3.22
C LEU A 229 -26.13 -34.56 -3.55
N ALA A 230 -26.44 -34.77 -4.84
CA ALA A 230 -27.51 -35.66 -5.30
C ALA A 230 -27.15 -37.17 -5.20
N GLY A 231 -25.92 -37.49 -4.78
CA GLY A 231 -25.46 -38.88 -4.66
C GLY A 231 -25.09 -39.57 -6.00
N TRP A 232 -25.06 -38.81 -7.11
CA TRP A 232 -24.74 -39.34 -8.43
C TRP A 232 -23.26 -39.50 -8.72
N THR A 233 -22.43 -38.66 -8.06
CA THR A 233 -20.98 -38.69 -8.20
C THR A 233 -20.28 -38.66 -6.84
N SER A 234 -19.08 -39.26 -6.76
CA SER A 234 -18.26 -39.20 -5.55
C SER A 234 -17.63 -37.83 -5.37
N PHE A 235 -17.52 -37.34 -4.11
CA PHE A 235 -16.81 -36.10 -3.73
C PHE A 235 -15.35 -36.11 -4.16
N SER A 236 -14.76 -37.28 -4.43
CA SER A 236 -13.39 -37.38 -4.94
C SER A 236 -13.18 -36.68 -6.28
N TRP A 237 -14.20 -36.66 -7.16
CA TRP A 237 -14.15 -35.96 -8.44
C TRP A 237 -14.11 -34.43 -8.28
N LEU A 238 -14.82 -33.89 -7.29
CA LEU A 238 -14.76 -32.48 -6.95
C LEU A 238 -13.38 -32.10 -6.45
N GLY A 239 -12.78 -32.90 -5.57
CA GLY A 239 -11.42 -32.68 -5.05
C GLY A 239 -10.37 -32.72 -6.15
N LEU A 240 -10.48 -33.66 -7.08
CA LEU A 240 -9.57 -33.79 -8.23
C LEU A 240 -9.70 -32.63 -9.20
N SER A 241 -10.92 -32.18 -9.53
CA SER A 241 -11.17 -31.00 -10.35
C SER A 241 -10.56 -29.72 -9.72
N PHE A 242 -10.76 -29.53 -8.41
CA PHE A 242 -10.22 -28.39 -7.68
C PHE A 242 -8.69 -28.42 -7.62
N GLY A 243 -8.09 -29.60 -7.43
CA GLY A 243 -6.64 -29.78 -7.47
C GLY A 243 -6.02 -29.41 -8.83
N ILE A 244 -6.62 -29.89 -9.93
CA ILE A 244 -6.20 -29.53 -11.30
C ILE A 244 -6.31 -28.00 -11.50
N PHE A 245 -7.40 -27.39 -11.06
CA PHE A 245 -7.59 -25.95 -11.15
C PHE A 245 -6.50 -25.16 -10.43
N LEU A 246 -6.14 -25.55 -9.18
CA LEU A 246 -5.07 -24.91 -8.43
C LEU A 246 -3.73 -24.98 -9.16
N VAL A 247 -3.36 -26.15 -9.70
CA VAL A 247 -2.10 -26.33 -10.44
C VAL A 247 -2.06 -25.45 -11.69
N LEU A 248 -3.15 -25.44 -12.46
CA LEU A 248 -3.24 -24.61 -13.68
C LEU A 248 -3.21 -23.11 -13.36
N SER A 249 -3.94 -22.70 -12.32
CA SER A 249 -3.94 -21.30 -11.85
C SER A 249 -2.54 -20.83 -11.43
N PHE A 250 -1.80 -21.69 -10.72
CA PHE A 250 -0.43 -21.39 -10.31
C PHE A 250 0.50 -21.25 -11.53
N GLY A 251 0.31 -22.09 -12.54
CA GLY A 251 1.06 -22.01 -13.80
C GLY A 251 0.79 -20.71 -14.58
N ILE A 252 -0.46 -20.25 -14.61
CA ILE A 252 -0.86 -19.00 -15.26
C ILE A 252 -0.29 -17.79 -14.50
N ILE A 253 -0.41 -17.78 -13.16
CA ILE A 253 0.13 -16.71 -12.32
C ILE A 253 1.65 -16.60 -12.44
N LYS A 254 2.36 -17.74 -12.46
CA LYS A 254 3.81 -17.78 -12.65
C LYS A 254 4.24 -17.24 -14.02
N ARG A 255 3.48 -17.51 -15.07
CA ARG A 255 3.74 -16.96 -16.42
C ARG A 255 3.42 -15.46 -16.50
N ALA A 256 2.38 -15.00 -15.83
CA ALA A 256 2.00 -13.59 -15.80
C ALA A 256 3.02 -12.71 -15.01
N ARG A 257 3.75 -13.29 -14.04
CA ARG A 257 4.79 -12.59 -13.26
C ARG A 257 6.14 -12.47 -13.98
N LYS A 258 6.46 -13.36 -14.92
CA LYS A 258 7.76 -13.36 -15.60
C LYS A 258 8.14 -12.07 -16.34
N PRO A 259 7.25 -11.31 -16.96
CA PRO A 259 7.62 -10.06 -17.62
C PRO A 259 8.08 -8.93 -16.68
N THR A 260 7.78 -9.05 -15.38
CA THR A 260 8.10 -8.00 -14.39
C THR A 260 9.39 -8.25 -13.61
N GLU A 261 10.00 -9.44 -13.74
CA GLU A 261 11.25 -9.79 -13.05
C GLU A 261 12.50 -9.69 -13.96
N ASN A 262 12.35 -9.62 -15.29
CA ASN A 262 13.43 -9.57 -16.26
C ASN A 262 13.59 -8.21 -16.97
N SER A 263 13.04 -7.13 -16.42
CA SER A 263 13.27 -5.76 -16.92
C SER A 263 13.84 -4.86 -15.85
#